data_f0ba3874378772e8b76013848349f497
#
_entry.id   f0ba3874378772e8b76013848349f497
#
_cell.length_a   1.000
_cell.length_b   1.000
_cell.length_c   1.000
_cell.angle_alpha   90.00
_cell.angle_beta   90.00
_cell.angle_gamma   90.00
#
_symmetry.space_group_name_H-M   'P 1'
#
loop_
_entity.id
_entity.type
_entity.pdbx_description
1 polymer ?
#
loop_
_entity_poly.entity_id
_entity_poly.type
_entity_poly.pdbx_seq_one_letter_code
_entity_poly.pdbx_strand_id
1 'polypeptide(L)'
;MKKRMIGNLEVSEIGMGCMGFSHGYGKVPKESYSIEAIQEAYQFGCTFFDTAEAYGREMFYEGHNEQIVGKAIKDFRKEVVLATKLHIHNEELNLGETIEQIIRRHLKKSLENLQTDYVDLYYLHRFNENIEIEEVAQVMKKLINEGLIRGWGLSQVGVKILDRAHQVTPVSAVQNLYSMMEKDCEKEVIPYCMKHHIGVVSFSPIASGFLSGKVTTETKFEGDDVRQLVPQLSKENIERNQPLLKLIQNLASKKKATNAQISLAWMLHKYPNVVPIPGSKNKERIL
;
A
#
# COMPACT_ATOMS: atom_id res chain seq x y z
N MET A 1 8.75 11.71 -12.52
CA MET A 1 8.82 11.76 -11.03
C MET A 1 10.24 11.54 -10.54
N LYS A 2 10.60 12.06 -9.34
CA LYS A 2 11.85 11.68 -8.66
C LYS A 2 11.78 10.22 -8.20
N LYS A 3 12.95 9.64 -7.89
CA LYS A 3 13.07 8.25 -7.44
C LYS A 3 13.46 8.19 -5.96
N ARG A 4 13.05 7.10 -5.30
CA ARG A 4 13.43 6.74 -3.92
C ARG A 4 13.78 5.27 -3.83
N MET A 5 14.55 4.92 -2.81
CA MET A 5 14.85 3.52 -2.51
C MET A 5 13.92 3.00 -1.41
N ILE A 6 13.36 1.82 -1.62
CA ILE A 6 12.71 1.01 -0.60
C ILE A 6 13.48 -0.30 -0.47
N GLY A 7 14.39 -0.38 0.51
CA GLY A 7 15.38 -1.43 0.55
C GLY A 7 16.26 -1.42 -0.70
N ASN A 8 16.24 -2.52 -1.43
CA ASN A 8 16.99 -2.71 -2.69
C ASN A 8 16.22 -2.32 -3.97
N LEU A 9 15.01 -1.78 -3.83
CA LEU A 9 14.13 -1.47 -4.97
C LEU A 9 14.06 0.05 -5.21
N GLU A 10 14.34 0.48 -6.43
CA GLU A 10 14.16 1.87 -6.84
C GLU A 10 12.74 2.08 -7.36
N VAL A 11 12.02 3.04 -6.78
CA VAL A 11 10.63 3.35 -7.09
C VAL A 11 10.44 4.83 -7.37
N SER A 12 9.34 5.21 -8.04
CA SER A 12 8.89 6.60 -8.05
C SER A 12 8.61 7.07 -6.62
N GLU A 13 8.91 8.33 -6.30
CA GLU A 13 8.73 8.89 -4.95
C GLU A 13 7.26 8.86 -4.45
N ILE A 14 6.31 8.68 -5.37
CA ILE A 14 4.90 8.39 -5.12
C ILE A 14 4.55 7.14 -5.89
N GLY A 15 3.97 6.16 -5.21
CA GLY A 15 3.39 4.97 -5.83
C GLY A 15 1.88 5.08 -5.97
N MET A 16 1.24 4.06 -6.51
CA MET A 16 -0.20 3.98 -6.69
C MET A 16 -0.78 2.80 -5.91
N GLY A 17 -1.64 3.09 -4.92
CA GLY A 17 -2.47 2.07 -4.27
C GLY A 17 -3.67 1.71 -5.14
N CYS A 18 -3.77 0.45 -5.55
CA CYS A 18 -4.78 -0.01 -6.51
C CYS A 18 -6.07 -0.54 -5.88
N MET A 19 -6.15 -0.64 -4.54
CA MET A 19 -7.29 -1.23 -3.82
C MET A 19 -8.64 -0.68 -4.28
N GLY A 20 -8.77 0.62 -4.51
CA GLY A 20 -10.02 1.29 -4.88
C GLY A 20 -10.61 0.86 -6.23
N PHE A 21 -9.88 0.12 -7.05
CA PHE A 21 -10.38 -0.46 -8.30
C PHE A 21 -11.16 -1.75 -8.09
N SER A 22 -11.22 -2.28 -6.86
CA SER A 22 -11.96 -3.50 -6.54
C SER A 22 -12.86 -3.38 -5.33
N HIS A 23 -12.52 -2.55 -4.35
CA HIS A 23 -13.34 -2.38 -3.15
C HIS A 23 -12.91 -1.20 -2.27
N GLY A 24 -13.58 -1.01 -1.16
CA GLY A 24 -13.16 -0.18 -0.03
C GLY A 24 -13.53 1.30 -0.12
N TYR A 25 -14.00 1.77 -1.27
CA TYR A 25 -14.39 3.17 -1.46
C TYR A 25 -15.74 3.33 -2.19
N GLY A 26 -16.69 2.43 -1.93
CA GLY A 26 -18.00 2.41 -2.57
C GLY A 26 -17.91 1.98 -4.04
N LYS A 27 -18.80 2.48 -4.91
CA LYS A 27 -18.94 2.01 -6.28
C LYS A 27 -17.61 1.83 -7.02
N VAL A 28 -17.37 0.60 -7.47
CA VAL A 28 -16.18 0.21 -8.25
C VAL A 28 -16.32 0.66 -9.71
N PRO A 29 -15.27 1.24 -10.32
CA PRO A 29 -15.29 1.59 -11.74
C PRO A 29 -15.26 0.35 -12.63
N LYS A 30 -15.55 0.52 -13.93
CA LYS A 30 -15.40 -0.55 -14.91
C LYS A 30 -13.92 -0.97 -15.02
N GLU A 31 -13.67 -2.24 -15.30
CA GLU A 31 -12.31 -2.79 -15.44
C GLU A 31 -11.46 -1.99 -16.47
N SER A 32 -12.02 -1.70 -17.66
CA SER A 32 -11.31 -0.95 -18.70
C SER A 32 -10.86 0.42 -18.21
N TYR A 33 -11.71 1.13 -17.46
CA TYR A 33 -11.36 2.41 -16.87
C TYR A 33 -10.24 2.29 -15.83
N SER A 34 -10.26 1.22 -15.02
CA SER A 34 -9.23 0.96 -14.02
C SER A 34 -7.87 0.67 -14.67
N ILE A 35 -7.87 -0.12 -15.74
CA ILE A 35 -6.68 -0.40 -16.56
C ILE A 35 -6.10 0.89 -17.13
N GLU A 36 -6.93 1.70 -17.80
CA GLU A 36 -6.50 2.99 -18.35
C GLU A 36 -5.92 3.92 -17.26
N ALA A 37 -6.53 3.97 -16.08
CA ALA A 37 -6.06 4.82 -14.98
C ALA A 37 -4.66 4.41 -14.49
N ILE A 38 -4.37 3.11 -14.43
CA ILE A 38 -3.04 2.58 -14.07
C ILE A 38 -2.02 2.90 -15.18
N GLN A 39 -2.40 2.74 -16.44
CA GLN A 39 -1.55 3.04 -17.59
C GLN A 39 -1.21 4.54 -17.68
N GLU A 40 -2.19 5.40 -17.45
CA GLU A 40 -1.97 6.85 -17.36
C GLU A 40 -1.02 7.22 -16.22
N ALA A 41 -1.17 6.62 -15.03
CA ALA A 41 -0.26 6.84 -13.91
C ALA A 41 1.19 6.49 -14.30
N TYR A 42 1.40 5.39 -15.02
CA TYR A 42 2.71 5.02 -15.55
C TYR A 42 3.25 6.06 -16.52
N GLN A 43 2.44 6.54 -17.47
CA GLN A 43 2.83 7.57 -18.42
C GLN A 43 3.27 8.88 -17.74
N PHE A 44 2.69 9.20 -16.56
CA PHE A 44 3.10 10.33 -15.73
C PHE A 44 4.29 10.03 -14.81
N GLY A 45 4.91 8.86 -14.97
CA GLY A 45 6.16 8.47 -14.30
C GLY A 45 5.97 7.75 -12.97
N CYS A 46 4.78 7.24 -12.66
CA CYS A 46 4.57 6.31 -11.54
C CYS A 46 5.15 4.95 -11.92
N THR A 47 6.11 4.46 -11.14
CA THR A 47 6.73 3.14 -11.36
C THR A 47 6.55 2.20 -10.19
N PHE A 48 5.68 2.51 -9.23
CA PHE A 48 5.40 1.67 -8.09
C PHE A 48 3.89 1.44 -7.96
N PHE A 49 3.45 0.20 -8.14
CA PHE A 49 2.04 -0.21 -8.08
C PHE A 49 1.83 -1.22 -6.96
N ASP A 50 0.86 -0.95 -6.09
CA ASP A 50 0.57 -1.74 -4.90
C ASP A 50 -0.84 -2.35 -4.97
N THR A 51 -0.92 -3.68 -4.91
CA THR A 51 -2.16 -4.46 -4.86
C THR A 51 -2.12 -5.47 -3.70
N ALA A 52 -3.07 -6.39 -3.63
CA ALA A 52 -3.09 -7.54 -2.73
C ALA A 52 -4.07 -8.61 -3.25
N GLU A 53 -3.81 -9.89 -2.94
CA GLU A 53 -4.71 -10.99 -3.28
C GLU A 53 -6.13 -10.80 -2.74
N ALA A 54 -6.26 -10.26 -1.52
CA ALA A 54 -7.54 -10.08 -0.85
C ALA A 54 -8.38 -8.92 -1.41
N TYR A 55 -7.82 -8.04 -2.26
CA TYR A 55 -8.55 -6.87 -2.73
C TYR A 55 -9.64 -7.25 -3.74
N GLY A 56 -10.89 -7.00 -3.37
CA GLY A 56 -12.07 -7.36 -4.12
C GLY A 56 -12.67 -8.72 -3.80
N ARG A 57 -12.11 -9.46 -2.85
CA ARG A 57 -12.57 -10.80 -2.44
C ARG A 57 -14.07 -10.84 -2.11
N GLU A 58 -14.56 -9.88 -1.33
CA GLU A 58 -15.96 -9.84 -0.88
C GLU A 58 -16.91 -9.33 -1.96
N MET A 59 -16.45 -8.43 -2.82
CA MET A 59 -17.27 -7.80 -3.85
C MET A 59 -17.31 -8.60 -5.16
N PHE A 60 -16.27 -9.37 -5.43
CA PHE A 60 -16.08 -10.14 -6.66
C PHE A 60 -15.53 -11.53 -6.34
N TYR A 61 -14.20 -11.65 -6.21
CA TYR A 61 -13.45 -12.86 -5.88
C TYR A 61 -12.03 -12.51 -5.50
N GLU A 62 -11.35 -13.41 -4.85
CA GLU A 62 -9.94 -13.26 -4.48
C GLU A 62 -9.05 -13.17 -5.72
N GLY A 63 -8.15 -12.17 -5.75
CA GLY A 63 -7.29 -11.90 -6.90
C GLY A 63 -7.91 -10.99 -7.97
N HIS A 64 -9.14 -10.53 -7.82
CA HIS A 64 -9.79 -9.61 -8.79
C HIS A 64 -8.93 -8.36 -9.05
N ASN A 65 -8.38 -7.74 -8.00
CA ASN A 65 -7.54 -6.55 -8.13
C ASN A 65 -6.21 -6.87 -8.81
N GLU A 66 -5.59 -8.00 -8.47
CA GLU A 66 -4.35 -8.46 -9.10
C GLU A 66 -4.52 -8.66 -10.60
N GLN A 67 -5.65 -9.21 -11.05
CA GLN A 67 -5.92 -9.38 -12.47
C GLN A 67 -6.05 -8.05 -13.21
N ILE A 68 -6.68 -7.04 -12.61
CA ILE A 68 -6.76 -5.69 -13.19
C ILE A 68 -5.36 -5.09 -13.31
N VAL A 69 -4.56 -5.15 -12.24
CA VAL A 69 -3.20 -4.62 -12.24
C VAL A 69 -2.33 -5.36 -13.24
N GLY A 70 -2.36 -6.69 -13.26
CA GLY A 70 -1.59 -7.52 -14.21
C GLY A 70 -1.89 -7.16 -15.67
N LYS A 71 -3.17 -7.04 -16.04
CA LYS A 71 -3.58 -6.59 -17.38
C LYS A 71 -3.05 -5.19 -17.71
N ALA A 72 -3.13 -4.28 -16.73
CA ALA A 72 -2.74 -2.89 -16.95
C ALA A 72 -1.25 -2.70 -17.20
N ILE A 73 -0.39 -3.43 -16.48
CA ILE A 73 1.07 -3.25 -16.53
C ILE A 73 1.77 -4.18 -17.52
N LYS A 74 1.03 -5.04 -18.22
CA LYS A 74 1.56 -6.10 -19.07
C LYS A 74 2.67 -5.62 -20.02
N ASP A 75 2.44 -4.51 -20.69
CA ASP A 75 3.33 -4.01 -21.75
C ASP A 75 4.59 -3.33 -21.19
N PHE A 76 4.56 -2.92 -19.92
CA PHE A 76 5.67 -2.24 -19.23
C PHE A 76 6.05 -2.91 -17.89
N ARG A 77 5.71 -4.19 -17.70
CA ARG A 77 5.96 -4.95 -16.46
C ARG A 77 7.40 -4.84 -15.96
N LYS A 78 8.37 -4.83 -16.85
CA LYS A 78 9.81 -4.79 -16.50
C LYS A 78 10.30 -3.39 -16.07
N GLU A 79 9.51 -2.37 -16.29
CA GLU A 79 9.83 -0.97 -16.01
C GLU A 79 9.25 -0.48 -14.69
N VAL A 80 8.50 -1.34 -13.99
CA VAL A 80 7.81 -0.99 -12.76
C VAL A 80 8.15 -1.95 -11.63
N VAL A 81 8.01 -1.47 -10.40
CA VAL A 81 8.02 -2.24 -9.17
C VAL A 81 6.57 -2.59 -8.84
N LEU A 82 6.27 -3.87 -8.88
CA LEU A 82 4.96 -4.43 -8.56
C LEU A 82 4.98 -5.04 -7.16
N ALA A 83 4.09 -4.57 -6.30
CA ALA A 83 3.89 -5.11 -4.97
C ALA A 83 2.53 -5.80 -4.85
N THR A 84 2.52 -6.99 -4.23
CA THR A 84 1.30 -7.66 -3.76
C THR A 84 1.49 -8.23 -2.37
N LYS A 85 0.42 -8.78 -1.78
CA LYS A 85 0.40 -9.16 -0.36
C LYS A 85 -0.36 -10.45 -0.17
N LEU A 86 0.13 -11.31 0.72
CA LEU A 86 -0.60 -12.47 1.22
C LEU A 86 -1.09 -12.26 2.64
N HIS A 87 -2.13 -12.99 3.00
CA HIS A 87 -2.61 -13.09 4.38
C HIS A 87 -2.78 -14.56 4.76
N ILE A 88 -2.03 -15.02 5.75
CA ILE A 88 -2.13 -16.39 6.26
C ILE A 88 -3.22 -16.44 7.35
N HIS A 89 -4.30 -17.15 7.06
CA HIS A 89 -5.44 -17.31 7.96
C HIS A 89 -5.26 -18.50 8.91
N ASN A 90 -5.88 -18.47 10.09
CA ASN A 90 -5.78 -19.55 11.07
C ASN A 90 -6.33 -20.88 10.56
N GLU A 91 -7.34 -20.82 9.70
CA GLU A 91 -7.96 -21.99 9.09
C GLU A 91 -6.95 -22.78 8.25
N GLU A 92 -6.02 -22.10 7.57
CA GLU A 92 -4.99 -22.71 6.74
C GLU A 92 -3.95 -23.47 7.58
N LEU A 93 -3.64 -22.96 8.78
CA LEU A 93 -2.71 -23.61 9.71
C LEU A 93 -3.23 -24.98 10.20
N ASN A 94 -4.55 -25.19 10.15
CA ASN A 94 -5.22 -26.43 10.55
C ASN A 94 -5.29 -27.48 9.43
N LEU A 95 -4.86 -27.14 8.20
CA LEU A 95 -4.92 -28.06 7.05
C LEU A 95 -3.71 -28.99 6.94
N GLY A 96 -2.74 -28.89 7.87
CA GLY A 96 -1.52 -29.70 7.88
C GLY A 96 -0.45 -29.27 6.86
N GLU A 97 -0.64 -28.14 6.20
CA GLU A 97 0.39 -27.52 5.35
C GLU A 97 1.44 -26.80 6.22
N THR A 98 2.69 -26.84 5.77
CA THR A 98 3.75 -26.00 6.35
C THR A 98 3.57 -24.53 5.94
N ILE A 99 4.13 -23.60 6.69
CA ILE A 99 4.13 -22.16 6.34
C ILE A 99 4.72 -21.95 4.94
N GLU A 100 5.74 -22.69 4.57
CA GLU A 100 6.32 -22.62 3.22
C GLU A 100 5.31 -23.04 2.14
N GLN A 101 4.58 -24.13 2.35
CA GLN A 101 3.57 -24.59 1.39
C GLN A 101 2.45 -23.57 1.22
N ILE A 102 1.97 -23.01 2.32
CA ILE A 102 0.95 -21.94 2.30
C ILE A 102 1.44 -20.72 1.51
N ILE A 103 2.60 -20.16 1.86
CA ILE A 103 3.15 -18.97 1.21
C ILE A 103 3.36 -19.22 -0.30
N ARG A 104 3.88 -20.39 -0.67
CA ARG A 104 4.11 -20.75 -2.08
C ARG A 104 2.79 -20.88 -2.87
N ARG A 105 1.76 -21.44 -2.26
CA ARG A 105 0.43 -21.55 -2.86
C ARG A 105 -0.16 -20.17 -3.12
N HIS A 106 -0.10 -19.26 -2.15
CA HIS A 106 -0.55 -17.87 -2.31
C HIS A 106 0.24 -17.15 -3.40
N LEU A 107 1.57 -17.21 -3.36
CA LEU A 107 2.40 -16.56 -4.36
C LEU A 107 2.12 -17.09 -5.77
N LYS A 108 2.01 -18.41 -5.94
CA LYS A 108 1.68 -19.01 -7.23
C LYS A 108 0.37 -18.43 -7.78
N LYS A 109 -0.67 -18.34 -6.93
CA LYS A 109 -1.96 -17.77 -7.32
C LYS A 109 -1.87 -16.29 -7.69
N SER A 110 -1.12 -15.51 -6.92
CA SER A 110 -0.84 -14.10 -7.22
C SER A 110 -0.11 -13.93 -8.55
N LEU A 111 0.91 -14.74 -8.83
CA LEU A 111 1.64 -14.71 -10.12
C LEU A 111 0.73 -15.03 -11.30
N GLU A 112 -0.16 -16.03 -11.18
CA GLU A 112 -1.18 -16.35 -12.18
C GLU A 112 -2.13 -15.17 -12.42
N ASN A 113 -2.65 -14.55 -11.36
CA ASN A 113 -3.56 -13.41 -11.47
C ASN A 113 -2.87 -12.19 -12.10
N LEU A 114 -1.64 -11.91 -11.71
CA LEU A 114 -0.82 -10.78 -12.17
C LEU A 114 -0.21 -11.01 -13.56
N GLN A 115 -0.30 -12.24 -14.11
CA GLN A 115 0.25 -12.64 -15.40
C GLN A 115 1.76 -12.35 -15.51
N THR A 116 2.52 -12.68 -14.49
CA THR A 116 3.97 -12.44 -14.39
C THR A 116 4.67 -13.60 -13.70
N ASP A 117 5.97 -13.77 -13.96
CA ASP A 117 6.78 -14.84 -13.38
C ASP A 117 7.39 -14.46 -12.02
N TYR A 118 7.32 -13.19 -11.65
CA TYR A 118 7.85 -12.69 -10.38
C TYR A 118 7.09 -11.43 -9.91
N VAL A 119 7.17 -11.14 -8.62
CA VAL A 119 6.80 -9.84 -8.06
C VAL A 119 8.04 -9.14 -7.49
N ASP A 120 8.05 -7.83 -7.51
CA ASP A 120 9.21 -7.08 -7.00
C ASP A 120 9.18 -6.98 -5.48
N LEU A 121 8.00 -6.83 -4.89
CA LEU A 121 7.85 -6.70 -3.45
C LEU A 121 6.65 -7.53 -2.97
N TYR A 122 6.91 -8.51 -2.10
CA TYR A 122 5.88 -9.39 -1.57
C TYR A 122 5.69 -9.16 -0.07
N TYR A 123 4.51 -8.74 0.35
CA TYR A 123 4.23 -8.42 1.74
C TYR A 123 3.51 -9.55 2.47
N LEU A 124 3.84 -9.76 3.74
CA LEU A 124 2.89 -10.31 4.70
C LEU A 124 1.90 -9.21 5.08
N HIS A 125 0.63 -9.33 4.63
CA HIS A 125 -0.39 -8.29 4.73
C HIS A 125 -0.79 -7.96 6.16
N ARG A 126 -0.90 -9.01 7.01
CA ARG A 126 -1.10 -8.90 8.46
C ARG A 126 -0.31 -9.99 9.14
N PHE A 127 0.31 -9.64 10.24
CA PHE A 127 0.99 -10.61 11.08
C PHE A 127 -0.05 -11.47 11.82
N ASN A 128 0.13 -12.77 11.77
CA ASN A 128 -0.67 -13.75 12.52
C ASN A 128 0.15 -14.20 13.72
N GLU A 129 -0.34 -13.95 14.93
CA GLU A 129 0.36 -14.25 16.20
C GLU A 129 0.57 -15.75 16.45
N ASN A 130 -0.13 -16.62 15.71
CA ASN A 130 0.04 -18.07 15.76
C ASN A 130 1.18 -18.58 14.87
N ILE A 131 1.94 -17.68 14.25
CA ILE A 131 3.06 -18.01 13.37
C ILE A 131 4.32 -17.29 13.86
N GLU A 132 5.44 -17.99 13.92
CA GLU A 132 6.72 -17.35 14.17
C GLU A 132 7.15 -16.54 12.94
N ILE A 133 7.41 -15.25 13.13
CA ILE A 133 7.79 -14.36 12.01
C ILE A 133 9.10 -14.77 11.35
N GLU A 134 9.99 -15.41 12.11
CA GLU A 134 11.25 -15.98 11.63
C GLU A 134 11.03 -17.08 10.60
N GLU A 135 9.99 -17.90 10.76
CA GLU A 135 9.64 -18.94 9.78
C GLU A 135 9.20 -18.31 8.46
N VAL A 136 8.33 -17.30 8.52
CA VAL A 136 7.95 -16.52 7.32
C VAL A 136 9.19 -15.91 6.66
N ALA A 137 10.07 -15.28 7.44
CA ALA A 137 11.27 -14.63 6.93
C ALA A 137 12.24 -15.63 6.25
N GLN A 138 12.34 -16.87 6.76
CA GLN A 138 13.12 -17.93 6.12
C GLN A 138 12.53 -18.33 4.76
N VAL A 139 11.21 -18.43 4.66
CA VAL A 139 10.54 -18.72 3.38
C VAL A 139 10.77 -17.59 2.39
N MET A 140 10.62 -16.33 2.81
CA MET A 140 10.87 -15.17 1.94
C MET A 140 12.30 -15.16 1.39
N LYS A 141 13.28 -15.55 2.21
CA LYS A 141 14.68 -15.73 1.75
C LYS A 141 14.80 -16.75 0.63
N LYS A 142 14.10 -17.89 0.73
CA LYS A 142 14.08 -18.90 -0.33
C LYS A 142 13.47 -18.34 -1.61
N LEU A 143 12.34 -17.65 -1.52
CA LEU A 143 11.67 -17.07 -2.68
C LEU A 143 12.51 -15.98 -3.38
N ILE A 144 13.28 -15.19 -2.61
CA ILE A 144 14.25 -14.23 -3.17
C ILE A 144 15.36 -14.97 -3.91
N ASN A 145 15.95 -16.02 -3.32
CA ASN A 145 17.02 -16.78 -3.94
C ASN A 145 16.56 -17.50 -5.22
N GLU A 146 15.31 -17.89 -5.30
CA GLU A 146 14.68 -18.50 -6.48
C GLU A 146 14.28 -17.46 -7.55
N GLY A 147 14.35 -16.17 -7.23
CA GLY A 147 13.97 -15.09 -8.14
C GLY A 147 12.45 -14.88 -8.32
N LEU A 148 11.63 -15.55 -7.50
CA LEU A 148 10.17 -15.41 -7.53
C LEU A 148 9.71 -14.08 -6.93
N ILE A 149 10.49 -13.53 -5.99
CA ILE A 149 10.32 -12.19 -5.46
C ILE A 149 11.67 -11.47 -5.44
N ARG A 150 11.70 -10.13 -5.56
CA ARG A 150 12.95 -9.35 -5.50
C ARG A 150 13.23 -8.78 -4.12
N GLY A 151 12.18 -8.60 -3.33
CA GLY A 151 12.22 -8.14 -1.96
C GLY A 151 10.94 -8.52 -1.24
N TRP A 152 10.94 -8.38 0.07
CA TRP A 152 9.76 -8.67 0.88
C TRP A 152 9.51 -7.60 1.92
N GLY A 153 8.31 -7.59 2.47
CA GLY A 153 7.91 -6.61 3.44
C GLY A 153 6.87 -7.09 4.42
N LEU A 154 6.59 -6.23 5.39
CA LEU A 154 5.57 -6.43 6.42
C LEU A 154 4.58 -5.28 6.39
N SER A 155 3.33 -5.54 6.75
CA SER A 155 2.31 -4.50 6.82
C SER A 155 1.68 -4.44 8.20
N GLN A 156 1.51 -3.21 8.73
CA GLN A 156 0.91 -2.91 10.04
C GLN A 156 1.60 -3.63 11.20
N VAL A 157 2.93 -3.52 11.25
CA VAL A 157 3.75 -4.07 12.33
C VAL A 157 4.53 -2.98 13.07
N GLY A 158 4.80 -3.22 14.35
CA GLY A 158 5.73 -2.43 15.15
C GLY A 158 7.18 -2.93 15.03
N VAL A 159 8.10 -2.18 15.65
CA VAL A 159 9.55 -2.46 15.58
C VAL A 159 9.90 -3.85 16.08
N LYS A 160 9.23 -4.36 17.11
CA LYS A 160 9.54 -5.68 17.69
C LYS A 160 9.43 -6.83 16.66
N ILE A 161 8.35 -6.85 15.88
CA ILE A 161 8.16 -7.86 14.83
C ILE A 161 9.07 -7.59 13.64
N LEU A 162 9.21 -6.32 13.27
CA LEU A 162 10.06 -5.90 12.16
C LEU A 162 11.52 -6.28 12.40
N ASP A 163 12.07 -6.06 13.61
CA ASP A 163 13.44 -6.39 13.96
C ASP A 163 13.67 -7.91 13.89
N ARG A 164 12.82 -8.73 14.53
CA ARG A 164 12.89 -10.19 14.47
C ARG A 164 12.93 -10.70 13.03
N ALA A 165 12.06 -10.18 12.19
CA ALA A 165 11.98 -10.54 10.77
C ALA A 165 13.25 -10.13 10.01
N HIS A 166 13.73 -8.91 10.22
CA HIS A 166 14.88 -8.32 9.54
C HIS A 166 16.19 -9.04 9.88
N GLN A 167 16.35 -9.54 11.12
CA GLN A 167 17.52 -10.32 11.55
C GLN A 167 17.66 -11.64 10.79
N VAL A 168 16.55 -12.23 10.34
CA VAL A 168 16.56 -13.51 9.57
C VAL A 168 16.75 -13.24 8.08
N THR A 169 15.99 -12.29 7.55
CA THR A 169 16.02 -11.94 6.13
C THR A 169 15.79 -10.41 5.99
N PRO A 170 16.72 -9.68 5.38
CA PRO A 170 16.58 -8.24 5.23
C PRO A 170 15.22 -7.85 4.66
N VAL A 171 14.45 -7.07 5.41
CA VAL A 171 13.14 -6.54 4.99
C VAL A 171 13.38 -5.33 4.11
N SER A 172 12.77 -5.30 2.93
CA SER A 172 12.89 -4.18 1.98
C SER A 172 11.96 -3.02 2.35
N ALA A 173 10.76 -3.32 2.84
CA ALA A 173 9.78 -2.29 3.18
C ALA A 173 8.86 -2.69 4.33
N VAL A 174 8.40 -1.69 5.08
CA VAL A 174 7.23 -1.82 5.95
C VAL A 174 6.10 -0.92 5.41
N GLN A 175 4.89 -1.48 5.31
CA GLN A 175 3.72 -0.71 4.86
C GLN A 175 2.79 -0.43 6.03
N ASN A 176 2.77 0.82 6.51
CA ASN A 176 1.99 1.24 7.67
C ASN A 176 1.12 2.45 7.36
N LEU A 177 0.07 2.64 8.16
CA LEU A 177 -0.75 3.84 8.15
C LEU A 177 0.12 5.03 8.57
N TYR A 178 0.23 6.03 7.69
CA TYR A 178 0.96 7.25 7.99
C TYR A 178 0.41 8.44 7.19
N SER A 179 0.15 9.53 7.89
CA SER A 179 -0.33 10.80 7.31
C SER A 179 -0.08 11.95 8.29
N MET A 180 -0.46 13.17 7.93
CA MET A 180 -0.44 14.31 8.87
C MET A 180 -1.34 14.08 10.11
N MET A 181 -2.35 13.20 10.00
CA MET A 181 -3.29 12.89 11.09
C MET A 181 -2.89 11.64 11.87
N GLU A 182 -2.02 10.81 11.34
CA GLU A 182 -1.59 9.57 11.94
C GLU A 182 -0.06 9.48 11.91
N LYS A 183 0.58 9.74 13.06
CA LYS A 183 2.04 9.90 13.15
C LYS A 183 2.70 8.93 14.11
N ASP A 184 2.01 7.89 14.55
CA ASP A 184 2.58 6.93 15.51
C ASP A 184 3.84 6.24 14.99
N CYS A 185 3.93 6.02 13.68
CA CYS A 185 5.14 5.48 13.04
C CYS A 185 6.39 6.35 13.24
N GLU A 186 6.24 7.65 13.53
CA GLU A 186 7.37 8.56 13.74
C GLU A 186 8.12 8.27 15.05
N LYS A 187 7.46 7.63 16.02
CA LYS A 187 8.04 7.36 17.32
C LYS A 187 9.14 6.31 17.27
N GLU A 188 8.92 5.22 16.53
CA GLU A 188 9.82 4.07 16.52
C GLU A 188 10.05 3.50 15.12
N VAL A 189 9.00 3.26 14.33
CA VAL A 189 9.08 2.51 13.06
C VAL A 189 9.91 3.27 12.02
N ILE A 190 9.63 4.55 11.78
CA ILE A 190 10.38 5.35 10.79
C ILE A 190 11.85 5.50 11.20
N PRO A 191 12.21 5.85 12.46
CA PRO A 191 13.60 5.88 12.91
C PRO A 191 14.32 4.54 12.74
N TYR A 192 13.67 3.43 13.12
CA TYR A 192 14.23 2.09 12.94
C TYR A 192 14.48 1.80 11.45
N CYS A 193 13.50 2.06 10.59
CA CYS A 193 13.61 1.84 9.14
C CYS A 193 14.72 2.69 8.51
N MET A 194 14.88 3.94 8.92
CA MET A 194 15.97 4.80 8.44
C MET A 194 17.34 4.21 8.80
N LYS A 195 17.50 3.74 10.04
CA LYS A 195 18.75 3.13 10.52
C LYS A 195 19.13 1.86 9.74
N HIS A 196 18.13 1.09 9.34
CA HIS A 196 18.30 -0.23 8.70
C HIS A 196 18.08 -0.20 7.18
N HIS A 197 17.97 0.98 6.55
CA HIS A 197 17.72 1.16 5.11
C HIS A 197 16.45 0.47 4.60
N ILE A 198 15.42 0.40 5.44
CA ILE A 198 14.10 -0.15 5.11
C ILE A 198 13.22 0.99 4.60
N GLY A 199 12.51 0.77 3.51
CA GLY A 199 11.51 1.72 3.02
C GLY A 199 10.26 1.71 3.88
N VAL A 200 9.62 2.88 4.04
CA VAL A 200 8.31 3.00 4.68
C VAL A 200 7.28 3.36 3.63
N VAL A 201 6.43 2.40 3.28
CA VAL A 201 5.34 2.61 2.33
C VAL A 201 4.11 3.07 3.10
N SER A 202 3.64 4.28 2.82
CA SER A 202 2.52 4.87 3.54
C SER A 202 1.21 4.64 2.79
N PHE A 203 0.30 3.85 3.37
CA PHE A 203 -1.08 3.80 2.90
C PHE A 203 -1.94 4.86 3.59
N SER A 204 -3.08 5.23 2.99
CA SER A 204 -3.95 6.34 3.41
C SER A 204 -3.21 7.67 3.65
N PRO A 205 -2.26 8.08 2.79
CA PRO A 205 -1.39 9.23 3.04
C PRO A 205 -2.14 10.56 3.09
N ILE A 206 -3.38 10.61 2.61
CA ILE A 206 -4.28 11.76 2.69
C ILE A 206 -5.45 11.51 3.67
N ALA A 207 -5.25 10.68 4.69
CA ALA A 207 -6.23 10.35 5.74
C ALA A 207 -7.60 9.97 5.16
N SER A 208 -7.62 8.95 4.30
CA SER A 208 -8.85 8.44 3.64
C SER A 208 -9.66 9.52 2.90
N GLY A 209 -8.98 10.56 2.43
CA GLY A 209 -9.56 11.69 1.70
C GLY A 209 -9.85 12.93 2.55
N PHE A 210 -9.78 12.87 3.88
CA PHE A 210 -10.01 14.03 4.75
C PHE A 210 -9.09 15.19 4.40
N LEU A 211 -7.80 14.96 4.27
CA LEU A 211 -6.81 16.01 3.98
C LEU A 211 -6.96 16.62 2.58
N SER A 212 -7.79 16.05 1.70
CA SER A 212 -8.16 16.70 0.43
C SER A 212 -9.14 17.87 0.60
N GLY A 213 -9.79 17.98 1.77
CA GLY A 213 -10.84 18.95 2.04
C GLY A 213 -12.19 18.63 1.38
N LYS A 214 -12.34 17.42 0.79
CA LYS A 214 -13.59 17.00 0.11
C LYS A 214 -14.52 16.18 1.01
N VAL A 215 -14.05 15.75 2.18
CA VAL A 215 -14.84 15.03 3.19
C VAL A 215 -15.31 16.04 4.23
N THR A 216 -16.63 16.13 4.42
CA THR A 216 -17.30 17.03 5.36
C THR A 216 -18.17 16.25 6.33
N THR A 217 -18.73 16.88 7.33
CA THR A 217 -19.72 16.30 8.27
C THR A 217 -20.97 15.75 7.59
N GLU A 218 -21.27 16.24 6.37
CA GLU A 218 -22.43 15.82 5.57
C GLU A 218 -22.10 14.68 4.59
N THR A 219 -20.82 14.31 4.47
CA THR A 219 -20.39 13.22 3.58
C THR A 219 -20.96 11.89 4.09
N LYS A 220 -21.68 11.20 3.22
CA LYS A 220 -22.18 9.85 3.48
C LYS A 220 -21.28 8.83 2.81
N PHE A 221 -20.94 7.78 3.54
CA PHE A 221 -20.23 6.62 3.04
C PHE A 221 -21.22 5.46 3.01
N GLU A 222 -21.34 4.77 1.88
CA GLU A 222 -22.34 3.72 1.66
C GLU A 222 -21.71 2.45 1.08
N GLY A 223 -22.40 1.32 1.23
CA GLY A 223 -21.96 0.02 0.72
C GLY A 223 -20.68 -0.46 1.41
N ASP A 224 -19.71 -0.88 0.63
CA ASP A 224 -18.40 -1.39 1.08
C ASP A 224 -17.38 -0.29 1.44
N ASP A 225 -17.82 0.96 1.54
CA ASP A 225 -16.92 2.07 1.82
C ASP A 225 -16.36 1.98 3.25
N VAL A 226 -15.10 1.54 3.35
CA VAL A 226 -14.40 1.34 4.64
C VAL A 226 -14.25 2.63 5.46
N ARG A 227 -14.47 3.80 4.84
CA ARG A 227 -14.39 5.09 5.52
C ARG A 227 -15.46 5.26 6.60
N GLN A 228 -16.53 4.47 6.55
CA GLN A 228 -17.52 4.39 7.62
C GLN A 228 -16.90 3.98 8.97
N LEU A 229 -15.83 3.19 8.92
CA LEU A 229 -15.15 2.63 10.09
C LEU A 229 -13.91 3.44 10.52
N VAL A 230 -13.60 4.52 9.80
CA VAL A 230 -12.41 5.35 10.07
C VAL A 230 -12.73 6.38 11.15
N PRO A 231 -12.18 6.27 12.38
CA PRO A 231 -12.52 7.19 13.48
C PRO A 231 -12.24 8.66 13.16
N GLN A 232 -11.20 8.95 12.38
CA GLN A 232 -10.83 10.29 11.96
C GLN A 232 -11.93 10.98 11.13
N LEU A 233 -12.86 10.20 10.55
CA LEU A 233 -13.96 10.68 9.71
C LEU A 233 -15.30 10.77 10.45
N SER A 234 -15.33 10.60 11.77
CA SER A 234 -16.52 10.93 12.58
C SER A 234 -16.79 12.43 12.52
N LYS A 235 -18.06 12.84 12.65
CA LYS A 235 -18.44 14.26 12.64
C LYS A 235 -17.62 15.09 13.62
N GLU A 236 -17.51 14.61 14.87
CA GLU A 236 -16.72 15.25 15.93
C GLU A 236 -15.25 15.45 15.52
N ASN A 237 -14.61 14.41 14.97
CA ASN A 237 -13.22 14.48 14.56
C ASN A 237 -13.01 15.35 13.31
N ILE A 238 -13.95 15.34 12.38
CA ILE A 238 -13.95 16.27 11.24
C ILE A 238 -13.99 17.74 11.72
N GLU A 239 -14.88 18.07 12.64
CA GLU A 239 -14.99 19.41 13.22
C GLU A 239 -13.74 19.80 13.98
N ARG A 240 -13.23 18.90 14.84
CA ARG A 240 -12.03 19.13 15.64
C ARG A 240 -10.78 19.37 14.80
N ASN A 241 -10.69 18.79 13.61
CA ASN A 241 -9.54 18.88 12.72
C ASN A 241 -9.68 19.96 11.63
N GLN A 242 -10.74 20.78 11.66
CA GLN A 242 -10.90 21.92 10.73
C GLN A 242 -9.70 22.89 10.73
N PRO A 243 -9.04 23.22 11.86
CA PRO A 243 -7.86 24.09 11.85
C PRO A 243 -6.72 23.54 10.98
N LEU A 244 -6.49 22.21 10.98
CA LEU A 244 -5.50 21.58 10.13
C LEU A 244 -5.87 21.73 8.64
N LEU A 245 -7.13 21.46 8.29
CA LEU A 245 -7.59 21.65 6.90
C LEU A 245 -7.42 23.08 6.43
N LYS A 246 -7.75 24.08 7.26
CA LYS A 246 -7.59 25.48 6.94
C LYS A 246 -6.12 25.86 6.72
N LEU A 247 -5.22 25.32 7.51
CA LEU A 247 -3.78 25.50 7.33
C LEU A 247 -3.31 24.92 5.98
N ILE A 248 -3.71 23.69 5.66
CA ILE A 248 -3.37 23.04 4.39
C ILE A 248 -3.93 23.84 3.22
N GLN A 249 -5.17 24.30 3.28
CA GLN A 249 -5.83 25.08 2.24
C GLN A 249 -5.12 26.41 1.99
N ASN A 250 -4.69 27.09 3.04
CA ASN A 250 -3.91 28.33 2.93
C ASN A 250 -2.57 28.10 2.22
N LEU A 251 -1.88 27.00 2.56
CA LEU A 251 -0.63 26.61 1.89
C LEU A 251 -0.88 26.23 0.43
N ALA A 252 -1.92 25.45 0.16
CA ALA A 252 -2.32 25.04 -1.19
C ALA A 252 -2.59 26.26 -2.08
N SER A 253 -3.34 27.23 -1.59
CA SER A 253 -3.62 28.47 -2.30
C SER A 253 -2.35 29.26 -2.61
N LYS A 254 -1.45 29.42 -1.63
CA LYS A 254 -0.15 30.10 -1.82
C LYS A 254 0.75 29.39 -2.83
N LYS A 255 0.70 28.07 -2.89
CA LYS A 255 1.53 27.22 -3.77
C LYS A 255 0.86 26.91 -5.12
N LYS A 256 -0.37 27.36 -5.35
CA LYS A 256 -1.19 27.00 -6.52
C LYS A 256 -1.30 25.48 -6.68
N ALA A 257 -1.52 24.78 -5.58
CA ALA A 257 -1.59 23.32 -5.49
C ALA A 257 -2.91 22.89 -4.84
N THR A 258 -3.22 21.59 -4.90
CA THR A 258 -4.34 21.01 -4.16
C THR A 258 -3.92 20.66 -2.73
N ASN A 259 -4.90 20.52 -1.83
CA ASN A 259 -4.65 20.06 -0.45
C ASN A 259 -3.97 18.69 -0.42
N ALA A 260 -4.36 17.77 -1.32
CA ALA A 260 -3.76 16.45 -1.43
C ALA A 260 -2.28 16.55 -1.82
N GLN A 261 -1.92 17.39 -2.78
CA GLN A 261 -0.52 17.64 -3.18
C GLN A 261 0.29 18.23 -2.01
N ILE A 262 -0.25 19.14 -1.22
CA ILE A 262 0.41 19.66 -0.01
C ILE A 262 0.66 18.53 1.01
N SER A 263 -0.33 17.66 1.22
CA SER A 263 -0.22 16.54 2.17
C SER A 263 0.86 15.54 1.74
N LEU A 264 0.91 15.19 0.46
CA LEU A 264 1.94 14.29 -0.09
C LEU A 264 3.32 14.95 -0.07
N ALA A 265 3.43 16.23 -0.45
CA ALA A 265 4.68 16.98 -0.42
C ALA A 265 5.27 17.08 0.99
N TRP A 266 4.42 17.30 2.01
CA TRP A 266 4.84 17.28 3.41
C TRP A 266 5.51 15.96 3.78
N MET A 267 4.89 14.84 3.44
CA MET A 267 5.40 13.50 3.74
C MET A 267 6.74 13.24 3.03
N LEU A 268 6.81 13.59 1.74
CA LEU A 268 8.02 13.44 0.92
C LEU A 268 9.18 14.30 1.42
N HIS A 269 8.88 15.47 1.98
CA HIS A 269 9.90 16.38 2.50
C HIS A 269 10.41 15.94 3.88
N LYS A 270 9.53 15.33 4.69
CA LYS A 270 9.84 15.01 6.09
C LYS A 270 10.82 13.84 6.24
N TYR A 271 10.65 12.79 5.44
CA TYR A 271 11.48 11.58 5.53
C TYR A 271 11.87 11.06 4.13
N PRO A 272 13.16 10.81 3.90
CA PRO A 272 13.64 10.37 2.58
C PRO A 272 13.27 8.91 2.24
N ASN A 273 13.02 8.07 3.26
CA ASN A 273 12.68 6.66 3.11
C ASN A 273 11.17 6.39 3.09
N VAL A 274 10.33 7.43 3.10
CA VAL A 274 8.86 7.30 3.05
C VAL A 274 8.38 7.44 1.60
N VAL A 275 7.58 6.49 1.14
CA VAL A 275 6.94 6.48 -0.18
C VAL A 275 5.44 6.34 0.01
N PRO A 276 4.65 7.41 -0.20
CA PRO A 276 3.20 7.32 -0.15
C PRO A 276 2.63 6.58 -1.35
N ILE A 277 1.56 5.81 -1.09
CA ILE A 277 0.76 5.12 -2.12
C ILE A 277 -0.70 5.60 -2.10
N PRO A 278 -0.97 6.87 -2.47
CA PRO A 278 -2.34 7.32 -2.58
C PRO A 278 -3.11 6.47 -3.59
N GLY A 279 -4.35 6.12 -3.24
CA GLY A 279 -5.29 5.49 -4.17
C GLY A 279 -6.30 6.50 -4.69
N SER A 280 -6.66 6.41 -5.96
CA SER A 280 -7.77 7.17 -6.53
C SER A 280 -8.45 6.38 -7.64
N LYS A 281 -9.79 6.43 -7.66
CA LYS A 281 -10.61 5.93 -8.76
C LYS A 281 -10.82 6.98 -9.86
N ASN A 282 -10.41 8.21 -9.63
CA ASN A 282 -10.60 9.32 -10.56
C ASN A 282 -9.26 9.66 -11.22
N LYS A 283 -9.19 9.49 -12.53
CA LYS A 283 -8.00 9.74 -13.35
C LYS A 283 -7.46 11.16 -13.17
N GLU A 284 -8.33 12.18 -13.16
CA GLU A 284 -7.93 13.59 -12.98
C GLU A 284 -7.24 13.85 -11.62
N ARG A 285 -7.44 12.98 -10.64
CA ARG A 285 -6.78 13.10 -9.32
C ARG A 285 -5.49 12.30 -9.24
N ILE A 286 -5.29 11.38 -10.17
CA ILE A 286 -4.06 10.60 -10.28
C ILE A 286 -2.95 11.48 -10.88
N LEU A 287 -3.31 12.33 -11.82
CA LEU A 287 -2.45 13.32 -12.45
C LEU A 287 -2.11 14.47 -11.50
#